data_b18137e76b7735691d95a156faff8e99
#
_entry.id   b18137e76b7735691d95a156faff8e99
#
_cell.length_a   1.000
_cell.length_b   1.000
_cell.length_c   1.000
_cell.angle_alpha   90.00
_cell.angle_beta   90.00
_cell.angle_gamma   90.00
#
_symmetry.space_group_name_H-M   'P 1'
#
loop_
_entity.id
_entity.type
_entity.pdbx_description
1 polymer ?
#
loop_
_entity_poly.entity_id
_entity_poly.type
_entity_poly.pdbx_seq_one_letter_code
_entity_poly.pdbx_strand_id
1 'polypeptide(L)'
;SYSLEAVVERYLDESLDKAEQRSDWSGQLSEAQLEYAAQDARVLLPLRDPLAASLEEEGLGRISQIEFEAVAAIAEMELAGIKLDVARWKELEVTVRERRDRAADHLESFFPPPEGILPLEGLGPRLNLNSPKQITDAFKTLGIELPDTKVWTLLKVDPPAAKAWLEYRELQKKLGTYLETYPGFISPKTGRIHANFLQCRVPTGRLACTAPNIQQIPHEDEFRRCFVAEDGNTLVIADYSQIELRILAEVSEDPAFVG
;
A
#
# COMPACT_ATOMS: atom_id res chain seq x y z
N SER A 1 -20.65 8.39 4.17
CA SER A 1 -19.64 9.04 3.33
C SER A 1 -19.01 10.20 4.09
N TYR A 2 -17.72 10.45 3.82
CA TYR A 2 -16.97 11.60 4.37
C TYR A 2 -16.64 12.62 3.27
N SER A 3 -17.42 12.63 2.17
CA SER A 3 -17.32 13.70 1.17
C SER A 3 -17.79 15.03 1.74
N LEU A 4 -17.26 16.16 1.24
CA LEU A 4 -17.69 17.48 1.66
C LEU A 4 -19.22 17.64 1.57
N GLU A 5 -19.84 17.17 0.48
CA GLU A 5 -21.29 17.15 0.28
C GLU A 5 -22.02 16.43 1.43
N ALA A 6 -21.59 15.18 1.77
CA ALA A 6 -22.24 14.42 2.84
C ALA A 6 -22.07 15.05 4.24
N VAL A 7 -20.97 15.79 4.44
CA VAL A 7 -20.74 16.52 5.69
C VAL A 7 -21.61 17.79 5.74
N VAL A 8 -21.71 18.52 4.63
CA VAL A 8 -22.57 19.70 4.51
C VAL A 8 -24.04 19.33 4.70
N GLU A 9 -24.50 18.28 4.03
CA GLU A 9 -25.86 17.76 4.20
C GLU A 9 -26.15 17.38 5.67
N ARG A 10 -25.21 16.70 6.33
CA ARG A 10 -25.39 16.25 7.72
C ARG A 10 -25.44 17.37 8.74
N TYR A 11 -24.57 18.38 8.60
CA TYR A 11 -24.37 19.40 9.63
C TYR A 11 -25.04 20.73 9.32
N LEU A 12 -25.33 21.03 8.05
CA LEU A 12 -25.92 22.29 7.62
C LEU A 12 -27.29 22.12 6.97
N ASP A 13 -27.74 20.88 6.68
CA ASP A 13 -28.96 20.55 5.93
C ASP A 13 -29.01 21.24 4.55
N GLU A 14 -27.84 21.37 3.92
CA GLU A 14 -27.66 21.99 2.61
C GLU A 14 -27.13 20.98 1.60
N SER A 15 -27.36 21.19 0.31
CA SER A 15 -26.79 20.41 -0.79
C SER A 15 -25.78 21.23 -1.57
N LEU A 16 -24.68 20.57 -2.00
CA LEU A 16 -23.66 21.18 -2.87
C LEU A 16 -23.86 20.78 -4.33
N ASP A 17 -23.74 21.75 -5.23
CA ASP A 17 -23.64 21.45 -6.65
C ASP A 17 -22.31 20.75 -6.95
N LYS A 18 -22.33 19.62 -7.66
CA LYS A 18 -21.15 18.81 -8.01
C LYS A 18 -20.89 18.75 -9.51
N ALA A 19 -21.55 19.60 -10.32
CA ALA A 19 -21.46 19.56 -11.77
C ALA A 19 -19.99 19.69 -12.26
N GLU A 20 -19.22 20.61 -11.67
CA GLU A 20 -17.86 20.89 -12.07
C GLU A 20 -16.78 20.00 -11.41
N GLN A 21 -17.14 19.11 -10.48
CA GLN A 21 -16.17 18.28 -9.76
C GLN A 21 -15.28 17.42 -10.67
N ARG A 22 -15.81 17.00 -11.83
CA ARG A 22 -15.12 16.13 -12.80
C ARG A 22 -14.76 16.82 -14.10
N SER A 23 -14.92 18.15 -14.17
CA SER A 23 -14.53 18.93 -15.34
C SER A 23 -13.00 19.01 -15.49
N ASP A 24 -12.51 19.45 -16.63
CA ASP A 24 -11.08 19.62 -16.86
C ASP A 24 -10.58 20.93 -16.21
N TRP A 25 -9.73 20.79 -15.21
CA TRP A 25 -9.11 21.90 -14.46
C TRP A 25 -7.70 22.27 -14.94
N SER A 26 -7.22 21.71 -16.07
CA SER A 26 -5.85 21.89 -16.53
C SER A 26 -5.61 23.19 -17.32
N GLY A 27 -6.68 23.85 -17.77
CA GLY A 27 -6.63 25.04 -18.61
C GLY A 27 -7.05 26.33 -17.92
N GLN A 28 -7.52 27.29 -18.71
CA GLN A 28 -8.15 28.50 -18.19
C GLN A 28 -9.50 28.15 -17.58
N LEU A 29 -9.70 28.52 -16.31
CA LEU A 29 -10.91 28.18 -15.57
C LEU A 29 -12.11 29.00 -16.07
N SER A 30 -13.27 28.33 -16.18
CA SER A 30 -14.54 28.98 -16.46
C SER A 30 -15.13 29.69 -15.22
N GLU A 31 -16.09 30.58 -15.41
CA GLU A 31 -16.81 31.20 -14.29
C GLU A 31 -17.52 30.15 -13.43
N ALA A 32 -18.09 29.10 -14.03
CA ALA A 32 -18.72 27.99 -13.32
C ALA A 32 -17.73 27.24 -12.42
N GLN A 33 -16.51 26.97 -12.91
CA GLN A 33 -15.46 26.34 -12.11
C GLN A 33 -14.99 27.25 -10.97
N LEU A 34 -14.86 28.55 -11.20
CA LEU A 34 -14.48 29.50 -10.16
C LEU A 34 -15.57 29.60 -9.08
N GLU A 35 -16.85 29.66 -9.46
CA GLU A 35 -17.97 29.67 -8.51
C GLU A 35 -18.05 28.37 -7.72
N TYR A 36 -17.87 27.21 -8.38
CA TYR A 36 -17.80 25.91 -7.73
C TYR A 36 -16.68 25.88 -6.67
N ALA A 37 -15.48 26.30 -7.03
CA ALA A 37 -14.35 26.35 -6.08
C ALA A 37 -14.59 27.33 -4.93
N ALA A 38 -15.21 28.48 -5.21
CA ALA A 38 -15.58 29.46 -4.21
C ALA A 38 -16.65 28.94 -3.25
N GLN A 39 -17.63 28.17 -3.75
CA GLN A 39 -18.65 27.53 -2.93
C GLN A 39 -18.06 26.46 -2.01
N ASP A 40 -17.18 25.57 -2.52
CA ASP A 40 -16.48 24.56 -1.73
C ASP A 40 -15.62 25.19 -0.61
N ALA A 41 -15.02 26.34 -0.85
CA ALA A 41 -14.28 27.07 0.18
C ALA A 41 -15.20 27.80 1.19
N ARG A 42 -16.26 28.43 0.71
CA ARG A 42 -17.20 29.25 1.53
C ARG A 42 -17.94 28.41 2.55
N VAL A 43 -18.36 27.19 2.19
CA VAL A 43 -19.10 26.28 3.05
C VAL A 43 -18.30 25.75 4.24
N LEU A 44 -16.97 25.81 4.20
CA LEU A 44 -16.11 25.38 5.31
C LEU A 44 -16.27 26.27 6.55
N LEU A 45 -16.61 27.54 6.37
CA LEU A 45 -16.76 28.47 7.50
C LEU A 45 -17.93 28.09 8.42
N PRO A 46 -19.17 27.90 7.91
CA PRO A 46 -20.29 27.47 8.74
C PRO A 46 -20.16 26.01 9.25
N LEU A 47 -19.36 25.16 8.60
CA LEU A 47 -19.11 23.78 9.06
C LEU A 47 -18.19 23.72 10.28
N ARG A 48 -17.31 24.68 10.47
CA ARG A 48 -16.28 24.66 11.52
C ARG A 48 -16.86 24.43 12.91
N ASP A 49 -17.84 25.23 13.30
CA ASP A 49 -18.37 25.23 14.66
C ASP A 49 -19.19 23.98 14.98
N PRO A 50 -20.11 23.48 14.10
CA PRO A 50 -20.78 22.20 14.31
C PRO A 50 -19.82 21.00 14.39
N LEU A 51 -18.77 20.97 13.54
CA LEU A 51 -17.78 19.90 13.58
C LEU A 51 -16.95 19.96 14.88
N ALA A 52 -16.53 21.15 15.31
CA ALA A 52 -15.80 21.31 16.56
C ALA A 52 -16.65 20.84 17.76
N ALA A 53 -17.93 21.22 17.81
CA ALA A 53 -18.85 20.77 18.84
C ALA A 53 -18.99 19.24 18.86
N SER A 54 -19.16 18.62 17.69
CA SER A 54 -19.24 17.15 17.57
C SER A 54 -17.97 16.47 18.06
N LEU A 55 -16.78 16.99 17.76
CA LEU A 55 -15.50 16.45 18.25
C LEU A 55 -15.37 16.56 19.78
N GLU A 56 -15.84 17.63 20.38
CA GLU A 56 -15.83 17.78 21.84
C GLU A 56 -16.82 16.83 22.52
N GLU A 57 -18.04 16.69 21.97
CA GLU A 57 -19.06 15.74 22.47
C GLU A 57 -18.57 14.29 22.44
N GLU A 58 -17.80 13.91 21.43
CA GLU A 58 -17.20 12.58 21.27
C GLU A 58 -15.89 12.41 22.08
N GLY A 59 -15.44 13.44 22.79
CA GLY A 59 -14.17 13.43 23.56
C GLY A 59 -12.92 13.38 22.67
N LEU A 60 -13.03 13.81 21.41
CA LEU A 60 -11.96 13.76 20.42
C LEU A 60 -11.20 15.08 20.25
N GLY A 61 -11.51 16.12 21.04
CA GLY A 61 -10.90 17.45 20.92
C GLY A 61 -9.38 17.43 20.94
N ARG A 62 -8.76 16.69 21.90
CA ARG A 62 -7.30 16.55 21.98
C ARG A 62 -6.72 15.81 20.78
N ILE A 63 -7.35 14.74 20.31
CA ILE A 63 -6.87 13.96 19.16
C ILE A 63 -6.97 14.79 17.89
N SER A 64 -8.07 15.52 17.68
CA SER A 64 -8.23 16.40 16.51
C SER A 64 -7.16 17.48 16.44
N GLN A 65 -6.77 18.07 17.61
CA GLN A 65 -5.69 19.03 17.65
C GLN A 65 -4.35 18.42 17.21
N ILE A 66 -4.00 17.23 17.69
CA ILE A 66 -2.78 16.51 17.30
C ILE A 66 -2.78 16.23 15.79
N GLU A 67 -3.91 15.76 15.24
CA GLU A 67 -4.06 15.48 13.82
C GLU A 67 -3.90 16.75 12.96
N PHE A 68 -4.47 17.87 13.38
CA PHE A 68 -4.31 19.15 12.67
C PHE A 68 -2.88 19.69 12.73
N GLU A 69 -2.21 19.58 13.86
CA GLU A 69 -0.80 19.99 14.00
C GLU A 69 0.13 19.10 13.15
N ALA A 70 -0.20 17.81 13.00
CA ALA A 70 0.56 16.87 12.19
C ALA A 70 0.47 17.16 10.68
N VAL A 71 -0.57 17.86 10.20
CA VAL A 71 -0.77 18.15 8.76
C VAL A 71 0.45 18.83 8.14
N ALA A 72 1.06 19.79 8.83
CA ALA A 72 2.23 20.51 8.32
C ALA A 72 3.43 19.56 8.13
N ALA A 73 3.72 18.71 9.12
CA ALA A 73 4.80 17.74 9.06
C ALA A 73 4.57 16.68 7.95
N ILE A 74 3.33 16.24 7.79
CA ILE A 74 2.97 15.28 6.72
C ILE A 74 3.13 15.94 5.35
N ALA A 75 2.65 17.17 5.19
CA ALA A 75 2.82 17.90 3.93
C ALA A 75 4.31 18.12 3.57
N GLU A 76 5.16 18.46 4.54
CA GLU A 76 6.60 18.57 4.33
C GLU A 76 7.22 17.24 3.92
N MET A 77 6.80 16.14 4.54
CA MET A 77 7.26 14.79 4.19
C MET A 77 6.84 14.40 2.77
N GLU A 78 5.59 14.67 2.37
CA GLU A 78 5.08 14.42 1.02
C GLU A 78 5.79 15.29 -0.03
N LEU A 79 6.00 16.57 0.26
CA LEU A 79 6.72 17.50 -0.62
C LEU A 79 8.20 17.13 -0.74
N ALA A 80 8.84 16.69 0.33
CA ALA A 80 10.21 16.22 0.29
C ALA A 80 10.35 14.96 -0.57
N GLY A 81 9.42 14.01 -0.46
CA GLY A 81 9.47 12.73 -1.15
C GLY A 81 10.74 11.93 -0.85
N ILE A 82 10.94 10.81 -1.54
CA ILE A 82 12.11 9.95 -1.37
C ILE A 82 12.75 9.63 -2.71
N LYS A 83 14.09 9.63 -2.75
CA LYS A 83 14.85 9.32 -3.96
C LYS A 83 15.07 7.82 -4.10
N LEU A 84 14.81 7.30 -5.31
CA LEU A 84 15.07 5.92 -5.69
C LEU A 84 16.30 5.86 -6.60
N ASP A 85 17.27 4.99 -6.27
CA ASP A 85 18.35 4.59 -7.17
C ASP A 85 17.77 3.65 -8.23
N VAL A 86 17.40 4.21 -9.37
CA VAL A 86 16.73 3.49 -10.47
C VAL A 86 17.64 2.42 -11.07
N ALA A 87 18.96 2.64 -11.10
CA ALA A 87 19.89 1.65 -11.66
C ALA A 87 19.91 0.40 -10.78
N ARG A 88 20.14 0.58 -9.48
CA ARG A 88 20.11 -0.52 -8.50
C ARG A 88 18.75 -1.21 -8.42
N TRP A 89 17.64 -0.44 -8.54
CA TRP A 89 16.30 -0.99 -8.56
C TRP A 89 16.06 -1.91 -9.75
N LYS A 90 16.54 -1.55 -10.94
CA LYS A 90 16.47 -2.37 -12.15
C LYS A 90 17.33 -3.64 -12.06
N GLU A 91 18.52 -3.55 -11.47
CA GLU A 91 19.37 -4.72 -11.20
C GLU A 91 18.66 -5.70 -10.27
N LEU A 92 18.02 -5.18 -9.21
CA LEU A 92 17.22 -5.97 -8.29
C LEU A 92 16.01 -6.60 -9.01
N GLU A 93 15.33 -5.85 -9.87
CA GLU A 93 14.21 -6.38 -10.69
C GLU A 93 14.64 -7.59 -11.51
N VAL A 94 15.78 -7.50 -12.22
CA VAL A 94 16.33 -8.61 -13.01
C VAL A 94 16.61 -9.81 -12.11
N THR A 95 17.29 -9.60 -11.00
CA THR A 95 17.63 -10.67 -10.04
C THR A 95 16.39 -11.37 -9.48
N VAL A 96 15.39 -10.60 -9.07
CA VAL A 96 14.13 -11.16 -8.52
C VAL A 96 13.33 -11.88 -9.61
N ARG A 97 13.34 -11.37 -10.85
CA ARG A 97 12.69 -12.00 -12.00
C ARG A 97 13.31 -13.37 -12.30
N GLU A 98 14.63 -13.48 -12.33
CA GLU A 98 15.32 -14.74 -12.52
C GLU A 98 15.02 -15.75 -11.39
N ARG A 99 14.97 -15.26 -10.14
CA ARG A 99 14.59 -16.10 -8.99
C ARG A 99 13.15 -16.59 -9.12
N ARG A 100 12.22 -15.72 -9.53
CA ARG A 100 10.82 -16.05 -9.75
C ARG A 100 10.67 -17.10 -10.87
N ASP A 101 11.41 -16.95 -11.97
CA ASP A 101 11.34 -17.89 -13.10
C ASP A 101 11.86 -19.28 -12.68
N ARG A 102 12.97 -19.34 -11.93
CA ARG A 102 13.44 -20.60 -11.33
C ARG A 102 12.44 -21.21 -10.35
N ALA A 103 11.78 -20.40 -9.54
CA ALA A 103 10.74 -20.88 -8.62
C ALA A 103 9.51 -21.39 -9.39
N ALA A 104 9.17 -20.76 -10.52
CA ALA A 104 8.10 -21.23 -11.41
C ALA A 104 8.44 -22.59 -12.02
N ASP A 105 9.62 -22.73 -12.61
CA ASP A 105 10.08 -23.99 -13.21
C ASP A 105 10.15 -25.11 -12.15
N HIS A 106 10.65 -24.80 -10.96
CA HIS A 106 10.68 -25.74 -9.83
C HIS A 106 9.27 -26.16 -9.40
N LEU A 107 8.35 -25.22 -9.30
CA LEU A 107 6.95 -25.52 -8.97
C LEU A 107 6.29 -26.38 -10.06
N GLU A 108 6.47 -26.03 -11.33
CA GLU A 108 5.91 -26.79 -12.45
C GLU A 108 6.45 -28.24 -12.48
N SER A 109 7.68 -28.49 -12.04
CA SER A 109 8.28 -29.82 -11.99
C SER A 109 7.55 -30.82 -11.08
N PHE A 110 6.74 -30.36 -10.15
CA PHE A 110 5.92 -31.21 -9.29
C PHE A 110 4.64 -31.71 -9.98
N PHE A 111 4.22 -31.07 -11.07
CA PHE A 111 2.96 -31.40 -11.72
C PHE A 111 3.21 -32.23 -13.00
N PRO A 112 2.46 -33.32 -13.22
CA PRO A 112 2.58 -34.07 -14.44
C PRO A 112 2.16 -33.21 -15.64
N PRO A 113 2.79 -33.41 -16.82
CA PRO A 113 2.34 -32.73 -18.02
C PRO A 113 0.88 -33.12 -18.33
N PRO A 114 0.07 -32.19 -18.91
CA PRO A 114 -1.29 -32.49 -19.28
C PRO A 114 -1.35 -33.73 -20.20
N GLU A 115 -2.32 -34.63 -19.94
CA GLU A 115 -2.50 -35.84 -20.77
C GLU A 115 -2.69 -35.48 -22.25
N GLY A 116 -1.96 -36.17 -23.12
CA GLY A 116 -2.07 -36.01 -24.57
C GLY A 116 -1.20 -34.91 -25.19
N ILE A 117 -0.39 -34.23 -24.43
CA ILE A 117 0.59 -33.25 -24.92
C ILE A 117 1.99 -33.88 -24.79
N LEU A 118 2.62 -34.20 -25.90
CA LEU A 118 4.04 -34.53 -25.89
C LEU A 118 4.83 -33.32 -25.40
N PRO A 119 5.70 -33.44 -24.38
CA PRO A 119 6.53 -32.37 -23.90
C PRO A 119 7.57 -31.99 -24.95
N LEU A 120 7.18 -31.17 -25.92
CA LEU A 120 8.13 -30.43 -26.73
C LEU A 120 8.57 -29.25 -25.83
N GLU A 121 9.84 -29.25 -25.47
CA GLU A 121 10.42 -28.19 -24.64
C GLU A 121 9.97 -26.81 -25.14
N GLY A 122 9.21 -26.09 -24.31
CA GLY A 122 8.76 -24.71 -24.55
C GLY A 122 7.44 -24.55 -25.32
N LEU A 123 6.70 -25.57 -25.74
CA LEU A 123 5.50 -25.45 -26.59
C LEU A 123 4.19 -25.98 -25.99
N GLY A 124 4.15 -26.41 -24.71
CA GLY A 124 2.91 -26.83 -24.04
C GLY A 124 2.21 -25.64 -23.35
N PRO A 125 0.88 -25.70 -23.11
CA PRO A 125 0.22 -24.72 -22.27
C PRO A 125 0.80 -24.78 -20.86
N ARG A 126 1.57 -23.75 -20.50
CA ARG A 126 2.10 -23.60 -19.13
C ARG A 126 0.95 -23.35 -18.15
N LEU A 127 1.07 -23.94 -16.97
CA LEU A 127 0.15 -23.69 -15.87
C LEU A 127 0.17 -22.19 -15.52
N ASN A 128 -0.99 -21.54 -15.49
CA ASN A 128 -1.06 -20.18 -15.00
C ASN A 128 -0.95 -20.16 -13.48
N LEU A 129 0.28 -19.97 -12.99
CA LEU A 129 0.61 -19.95 -11.56
C LEU A 129 -0.05 -18.81 -10.77
N ASN A 130 -0.61 -17.82 -11.45
CA ASN A 130 -1.38 -16.73 -10.86
C ASN A 130 -2.89 -17.04 -10.79
N SER A 131 -3.34 -18.18 -11.33
CA SER A 131 -4.73 -18.62 -11.27
C SER A 131 -4.97 -19.54 -10.07
N PRO A 132 -5.70 -19.07 -9.02
CA PRO A 132 -6.01 -19.92 -7.87
C PRO A 132 -6.68 -21.24 -8.26
N LYS A 133 -7.57 -21.20 -9.28
CA LYS A 133 -8.28 -22.37 -9.76
C LYS A 133 -7.33 -23.40 -10.40
N GLN A 134 -6.48 -22.97 -11.34
CA GLN A 134 -5.57 -23.88 -12.00
C GLN A 134 -4.58 -24.53 -11.03
N ILE A 135 -4.09 -23.75 -10.06
CA ILE A 135 -3.22 -24.26 -9.01
C ILE A 135 -3.94 -25.26 -8.11
N THR A 136 -5.17 -24.96 -7.67
CA THR A 136 -5.95 -25.90 -6.87
C THR A 136 -6.19 -27.21 -7.62
N ASP A 137 -6.50 -27.12 -8.91
CA ASP A 137 -6.69 -28.30 -9.75
C ASP A 137 -5.37 -29.09 -9.94
N ALA A 138 -4.24 -28.40 -10.10
CA ALA A 138 -2.93 -29.04 -10.15
C ALA A 138 -2.57 -29.76 -8.84
N PHE A 139 -2.83 -29.15 -7.67
CA PHE A 139 -2.59 -29.81 -6.38
C PHE A 139 -3.47 -31.07 -6.20
N LYS A 140 -4.68 -31.10 -6.74
CA LYS A 140 -5.52 -32.32 -6.73
C LYS A 140 -4.87 -33.49 -7.47
N THR A 141 -4.10 -33.25 -8.54
CA THR A 141 -3.38 -34.30 -9.25
C THR A 141 -2.29 -34.96 -8.38
N LEU A 142 -1.82 -34.25 -7.35
CA LEU A 142 -0.90 -34.75 -6.34
C LEU A 142 -1.62 -35.41 -5.14
N GLY A 143 -2.96 -35.56 -5.21
CA GLY A 143 -3.77 -36.07 -4.10
C GLY A 143 -3.98 -35.07 -2.96
N ILE A 144 -3.74 -33.77 -3.19
CA ILE A 144 -3.82 -32.74 -2.16
C ILE A 144 -5.05 -31.87 -2.44
N GLU A 145 -6.03 -31.91 -1.54
CA GLU A 145 -7.17 -31.01 -1.59
C GLU A 145 -6.89 -29.72 -0.81
N LEU A 146 -6.89 -28.58 -1.52
CA LEU A 146 -6.74 -27.26 -0.94
C LEU A 146 -8.12 -26.58 -0.85
N PRO A 147 -8.63 -26.27 0.34
CA PRO A 147 -9.90 -25.56 0.51
C PRO A 147 -9.81 -24.10 0.05
N ASP A 148 -8.64 -23.52 0.14
CA ASP A 148 -8.31 -22.19 -0.37
C ASP A 148 -6.80 -22.06 -0.66
N THR A 149 -6.39 -20.91 -1.19
CA THR A 149 -5.00 -20.62 -1.57
C THR A 149 -4.30 -19.68 -0.57
N LYS A 150 -4.80 -19.58 0.64
CA LYS A 150 -4.23 -18.71 1.67
C LYS A 150 -2.93 -19.28 2.23
N VAL A 151 -2.05 -18.38 2.64
CA VAL A 151 -0.71 -18.76 3.14
C VAL A 151 -0.80 -19.75 4.30
N TRP A 152 -1.67 -19.52 5.28
CA TRP A 152 -1.81 -20.44 6.44
C TRP A 152 -2.40 -21.80 6.07
N THR A 153 -3.19 -21.89 4.99
CA THR A 153 -3.67 -23.18 4.46
C THR A 153 -2.51 -23.97 3.86
N LEU A 154 -1.67 -23.28 3.07
CA LEU A 154 -0.48 -23.87 2.44
C LEU A 154 0.61 -24.26 3.46
N LEU A 155 0.78 -23.49 4.53
CA LEU A 155 1.74 -23.81 5.60
C LEU A 155 1.36 -25.06 6.41
N LYS A 156 0.08 -25.45 6.40
CA LYS A 156 -0.40 -26.68 7.05
C LYS A 156 -0.21 -27.93 6.19
N VAL A 157 0.02 -27.74 4.90
CA VAL A 157 0.27 -28.79 3.93
C VAL A 157 1.78 -28.93 3.79
N ASP A 158 2.33 -30.11 3.99
CA ASP A 158 3.80 -30.34 4.00
C ASP A 158 4.43 -30.78 2.65
N PRO A 159 3.74 -30.84 1.48
CA PRO A 159 4.43 -31.23 0.28
C PRO A 159 5.36 -30.08 -0.21
N PRO A 160 6.51 -30.44 -0.78
CA PRO A 160 7.47 -29.50 -1.35
C PRO A 160 6.84 -28.51 -2.35
N ALA A 161 5.82 -28.94 -3.10
CA ALA A 161 5.07 -28.13 -4.04
C ALA A 161 4.39 -26.91 -3.38
N ALA A 162 3.88 -27.04 -2.14
CA ALA A 162 3.27 -25.92 -1.41
C ALA A 162 4.32 -24.85 -1.06
N LYS A 163 5.51 -25.26 -0.64
CA LYS A 163 6.64 -24.36 -0.34
C LYS A 163 7.12 -23.64 -1.60
N ALA A 164 7.28 -24.39 -2.70
CA ALA A 164 7.66 -23.83 -4.00
C ALA A 164 6.65 -22.79 -4.51
N TRP A 165 5.35 -23.06 -4.29
CA TRP A 165 4.33 -22.07 -4.67
C TRP A 165 4.31 -20.83 -3.80
N LEU A 166 4.55 -20.95 -2.49
CA LEU A 166 4.69 -19.80 -1.59
C LEU A 166 5.88 -18.92 -2.01
N GLU A 167 7.02 -19.53 -2.34
CA GLU A 167 8.20 -18.82 -2.83
C GLU A 167 7.90 -18.07 -4.15
N TYR A 168 7.30 -18.77 -5.13
CA TYR A 168 6.88 -18.15 -6.39
C TYR A 168 5.97 -16.93 -6.14
N ARG A 169 4.94 -17.10 -5.31
CA ARG A 169 3.97 -16.02 -5.01
C ARG A 169 4.62 -14.81 -4.34
N GLU A 170 5.55 -15.05 -3.43
CA GLU A 170 6.29 -13.97 -2.78
C GLU A 170 7.12 -13.18 -3.79
N LEU A 171 7.88 -13.87 -4.64
CA LEU A 171 8.69 -13.24 -5.68
C LEU A 171 7.83 -12.53 -6.73
N GLN A 172 6.71 -13.13 -7.14
CA GLN A 172 5.75 -12.50 -8.06
C GLN A 172 5.13 -11.24 -7.46
N LYS A 173 4.80 -11.25 -6.17
CA LYS A 173 4.33 -10.05 -5.46
C LYS A 173 5.41 -8.96 -5.42
N LYS A 174 6.66 -9.32 -5.13
CA LYS A 174 7.79 -8.37 -5.12
C LYS A 174 7.97 -7.70 -6.48
N LEU A 175 7.87 -8.46 -7.57
CA LEU A 175 7.92 -7.92 -8.92
C LEU A 175 6.73 -7.00 -9.21
N GLY A 176 5.51 -7.53 -9.20
CA GLY A 176 4.33 -6.81 -9.68
C GLY A 176 3.92 -5.65 -8.77
N THR A 177 4.11 -5.76 -7.44
CA THR A 177 3.69 -4.70 -6.52
C THR A 177 4.73 -3.59 -6.39
N TYR A 178 6.03 -3.93 -6.45
CA TYR A 178 7.08 -2.96 -6.15
C TYR A 178 8.00 -2.69 -7.35
N LEU A 179 8.70 -3.71 -7.85
CA LEU A 179 9.81 -3.52 -8.78
C LEU A 179 9.37 -2.96 -10.12
N GLU A 180 8.25 -3.43 -10.67
CA GLU A 180 7.71 -2.98 -11.96
C GLU A 180 6.93 -1.67 -11.85
N THR A 181 6.38 -1.35 -10.67
CA THR A 181 5.45 -0.22 -10.52
C THR A 181 6.09 1.05 -9.97
N TYR A 182 7.05 0.95 -9.05
CA TYR A 182 7.60 2.11 -8.33
C TYR A 182 8.32 3.13 -9.22
N PRO A 183 9.08 2.73 -10.26
CA PRO A 183 9.68 3.70 -11.17
C PRO A 183 8.66 4.63 -11.85
N GLY A 184 7.42 4.16 -12.05
CA GLY A 184 6.33 4.96 -12.61
C GLY A 184 5.84 6.10 -11.71
N PHE A 185 6.15 6.06 -10.41
CA PHE A 185 5.80 7.11 -9.45
C PHE A 185 6.89 8.18 -9.29
N ILE A 186 8.02 8.05 -9.98
CA ILE A 186 9.07 9.08 -9.92
C ILE A 186 8.60 10.32 -10.66
N SER A 187 8.48 11.41 -9.93
CA SER A 187 8.12 12.72 -10.50
C SER A 187 9.21 13.19 -11.48
N PRO A 188 8.88 13.52 -12.72
CA PRO A 188 9.86 14.05 -13.68
C PRO A 188 10.39 15.42 -13.28
N LYS A 189 9.72 16.14 -12.38
CA LYS A 189 10.13 17.48 -11.91
C LYS A 189 11.19 17.39 -10.80
N THR A 190 11.06 16.41 -9.91
CA THR A 190 11.91 16.31 -8.71
C THR A 190 12.88 15.12 -8.74
N GLY A 191 12.62 14.12 -9.61
CA GLY A 191 13.35 12.85 -9.60
C GLY A 191 13.06 11.97 -8.37
N ARG A 192 12.01 12.28 -7.60
CA ARG A 192 11.68 11.63 -6.33
C ARG A 192 10.27 11.03 -6.38
N ILE A 193 10.01 10.07 -5.52
CA ILE A 193 8.67 9.51 -5.28
C ILE A 193 8.01 10.34 -4.17
N HIS A 194 6.82 10.86 -4.45
CA HIS A 194 5.99 11.63 -3.52
C HIS A 194 4.74 10.81 -3.20
N ALA A 195 4.84 9.97 -2.18
CA ALA A 195 3.70 9.16 -1.74
C ALA A 195 2.71 10.02 -0.93
N ASN A 196 1.42 9.69 -1.00
CA ASN A 196 0.38 10.36 -0.22
C ASN A 196 0.19 9.66 1.13
N PHE A 197 0.22 10.42 2.22
CA PHE A 197 -0.05 9.92 3.57
C PHE A 197 -1.41 10.39 4.06
N LEU A 198 -2.28 9.46 4.40
CA LEU A 198 -3.67 9.70 4.76
C LEU A 198 -3.87 9.55 6.26
N GLN A 199 -4.23 10.64 6.93
CA GLN A 199 -4.63 10.66 8.33
C GLN A 199 -6.05 10.11 8.50
N CYS A 200 -6.36 9.61 9.68
CA CYS A 200 -7.71 9.13 10.06
C CYS A 200 -8.32 8.08 9.12
N ARG A 201 -7.49 7.42 8.29
CA ARG A 201 -7.96 6.40 7.34
C ARG A 201 -8.05 5.01 7.96
N VAL A 202 -7.25 4.75 8.98
CA VAL A 202 -7.15 3.47 9.66
C VAL A 202 -7.71 3.59 11.08
N PRO A 203 -8.57 2.67 11.54
CA PRO A 203 -9.18 2.73 12.88
C PRO A 203 -8.16 2.76 14.03
N THR A 204 -6.92 2.30 13.79
CA THR A 204 -5.84 2.30 14.79
C THR A 204 -5.15 3.64 14.96
N GLY A 205 -5.54 4.69 14.21
CA GLY A 205 -4.87 5.99 14.21
C GLY A 205 -3.53 6.04 13.45
N ARG A 206 -3.10 4.94 12.82
CA ARG A 206 -1.88 4.94 11.98
C ARG A 206 -2.14 5.65 10.66
N LEU A 207 -1.11 6.29 10.11
CA LEU A 207 -1.16 6.81 8.75
C LEU A 207 -1.32 5.66 7.75
N ALA A 208 -2.19 5.83 6.77
CA ALA A 208 -2.17 5.01 5.55
C ALA A 208 -1.30 5.69 4.50
N CYS A 209 -0.77 4.91 3.55
CA CYS A 209 0.06 5.44 2.48
C CYS A 209 -0.39 4.88 1.13
N THR A 210 -0.42 5.75 0.12
CA THR A 210 -0.85 5.40 -1.26
C THR A 210 0.00 6.13 -2.30
N ALA A 211 -0.04 5.69 -3.51
CA ALA A 211 0.55 6.30 -4.70
C ALA A 211 2.06 6.63 -4.61
N PRO A 212 2.95 5.69 -4.32
CA PRO A 212 2.74 4.29 -3.97
C PRO A 212 2.67 4.07 -2.46
N ASN A 213 2.29 2.86 -2.00
CA ASN A 213 2.34 2.52 -0.58
C ASN A 213 3.77 2.16 -0.15
N ILE A 214 4.56 3.17 0.21
CA ILE A 214 5.95 2.98 0.64
C ILE A 214 6.10 2.37 2.04
N GLN A 215 5.01 2.30 2.85
CA GLN A 215 5.02 1.65 4.15
C GLN A 215 5.09 0.12 4.06
N GLN A 216 4.79 -0.45 2.88
CA GLN A 216 4.80 -1.90 2.64
C GLN A 216 6.01 -2.39 1.84
N ILE A 217 7.03 -1.55 1.66
CA ILE A 217 8.28 -1.96 1.01
C ILE A 217 8.87 -3.16 1.76
N PRO A 218 9.33 -4.20 1.06
CA PRO A 218 9.97 -5.36 1.68
C PRO A 218 11.10 -4.95 2.62
N HIS A 219 11.20 -5.67 3.76
CA HIS A 219 12.18 -5.35 4.81
C HIS A 219 13.61 -5.77 4.45
N GLU A 220 13.77 -6.55 3.39
CA GLU A 220 15.08 -7.01 2.93
C GLU A 220 15.98 -5.84 2.54
N ASP A 221 17.22 -5.94 2.95
CA ASP A 221 18.24 -4.92 2.72
C ASP A 221 18.38 -4.54 1.24
N GLU A 222 18.21 -5.51 0.34
CA GLU A 222 18.30 -5.30 -1.11
C GLU A 222 17.29 -4.29 -1.63
N PHE A 223 16.07 -4.23 -1.05
CA PHE A 223 15.05 -3.22 -1.37
C PHE A 223 15.36 -1.89 -0.71
N ARG A 224 15.70 -1.90 0.59
CA ARG A 224 15.91 -0.67 1.36
C ARG A 224 17.10 0.13 0.87
N ARG A 225 18.19 -0.54 0.44
CA ARG A 225 19.40 0.10 -0.12
C ARG A 225 19.16 0.81 -1.46
N CYS A 226 18.03 0.61 -2.10
CA CYS A 226 17.66 1.34 -3.31
C CYS A 226 17.11 2.75 -3.00
N PHE A 227 16.71 3.01 -1.75
CA PHE A 227 16.31 4.35 -1.32
C PHE A 227 17.53 5.09 -0.80
N VAL A 228 17.83 6.22 -1.43
CA VAL A 228 19.11 6.93 -1.21
C VAL A 228 18.87 8.41 -0.88
N ALA A 229 19.83 9.02 -0.22
CA ALA A 229 19.90 10.47 -0.05
C ALA A 229 20.41 11.13 -1.34
N GLU A 230 20.20 12.44 -1.46
CA GLU A 230 20.89 13.24 -2.47
C GLU A 230 22.41 13.31 -2.17
N ASP A 231 23.19 13.59 -3.20
CA ASP A 231 24.64 13.73 -3.07
C ASP A 231 24.99 14.77 -1.99
N GLY A 232 25.90 14.40 -1.11
CA GLY A 232 26.30 15.22 0.04
C GLY A 232 25.38 15.13 1.26
N ASN A 233 24.29 14.38 1.18
CA ASN A 233 23.35 14.14 2.28
C ASN A 233 23.42 12.69 2.78
N THR A 234 22.87 12.45 3.95
CA THR A 234 22.77 11.12 4.56
C THR A 234 21.34 10.89 5.05
N LEU A 235 20.81 9.68 4.83
CA LEU A 235 19.54 9.27 5.44
C LEU A 235 19.79 8.94 6.92
N VAL A 236 19.03 9.61 7.79
CA VAL A 236 18.96 9.27 9.21
C VAL A 236 17.69 8.46 9.43
N ILE A 237 17.84 7.24 9.93
CA ILE A 237 16.75 6.32 10.22
C ILE A 237 16.64 6.19 11.73
N ALA A 238 15.51 6.57 12.30
CA ALA A 238 15.21 6.43 13.71
C ALA A 238 13.86 5.76 13.90
N ASP A 239 13.81 4.80 14.82
CA ASP A 239 12.59 4.09 15.19
C ASP A 239 12.53 3.90 16.70
N TYR A 240 11.33 4.00 17.27
CA TYR A 240 11.12 3.73 18.69
C TYR A 240 11.09 2.21 18.92
N SER A 241 12.04 1.72 19.71
CA SER A 241 12.06 0.29 20.04
C SER A 241 10.83 -0.09 20.85
N GLN A 242 9.97 -0.92 20.26
CA GLN A 242 8.80 -1.54 20.90
C GLN A 242 7.88 -0.55 21.63
N ILE A 243 7.64 0.64 21.04
CA ILE A 243 6.89 1.72 21.68
C ILE A 243 5.49 1.27 22.14
N GLU A 244 4.79 0.46 21.36
CA GLU A 244 3.45 -0.06 21.69
C GLU A 244 3.47 -0.94 22.95
N LEU A 245 4.49 -1.80 23.08
CA LEU A 245 4.64 -2.64 24.30
C LEU A 245 5.00 -1.79 25.52
N ARG A 246 5.78 -0.74 25.36
CA ARG A 246 6.11 0.20 26.45
C ARG A 246 4.89 0.98 26.90
N ILE A 247 4.07 1.45 25.95
CA ILE A 247 2.80 2.11 26.27
C ILE A 247 1.84 1.11 26.95
N LEU A 248 1.77 -0.13 26.47
CA LEU A 248 0.95 -1.17 27.09
C LEU A 248 1.40 -1.45 28.53
N ALA A 249 2.70 -1.54 28.79
CA ALA A 249 3.26 -1.71 30.12
C ALA A 249 2.85 -0.57 31.05
N GLU A 250 2.98 0.68 30.59
CA GLU A 250 2.61 1.89 31.35
C GLU A 250 1.11 1.93 31.66
N VAL A 251 0.26 1.63 30.67
CA VAL A 251 -1.22 1.72 30.84
C VAL A 251 -1.77 0.55 31.64
N SER A 252 -1.20 -0.66 31.51
CA SER A 252 -1.67 -1.85 32.23
C SER A 252 -1.16 -1.95 33.65
N GLU A 253 -0.03 -1.28 33.95
CA GLU A 253 0.73 -1.43 35.21
C GLU A 253 1.04 -2.91 35.55
N ASP A 254 1.07 -3.79 34.54
CA ASP A 254 1.31 -5.23 34.73
C ASP A 254 2.78 -5.47 35.13
N PRO A 255 3.04 -6.08 36.32
CA PRO A 255 4.41 -6.30 36.78
C PRO A 255 5.27 -7.15 35.82
N ALA A 256 4.66 -8.00 35.00
CA ALA A 256 5.37 -8.81 34.00
C ALA A 256 5.88 -7.99 32.83
N PHE A 257 5.28 -6.83 32.55
CA PHE A 257 5.68 -5.90 31.48
C PHE A 257 6.59 -4.76 31.98
N VAL A 258 6.50 -4.41 33.27
CA VAL A 258 7.23 -3.26 33.86
C VAL A 258 8.62 -3.67 34.37
N GLY A 259 8.86 -4.98 34.57
CA GLY A 259 10.06 -5.56 35.16
C GLY A 259 11.31 -5.61 34.25
#